data_ab920b3885694ce49b616ee195e6135d
#
_entry.id   ab920b3885694ce49b616ee195e6135d
#
_cell.length_a   1.000
_cell.length_b   1.000
_cell.length_c   1.000
_cell.angle_alpha   90.00
_cell.angle_beta   90.00
_cell.angle_gamma   90.00
#
_symmetry.space_group_name_H-M   'P 1'
#
loop_
_entity.id
_entity.type
_entity.pdbx_description
1 polymer ?
#
loop_
_entity_poly.entity_id
_entity_poly.type
_entity_poly.pdbx_seq_one_letter_code
_entity_poly.pdbx_strand_id
1 'polypeptide(L)'
;VEGGTVFVLASRELNKAVMVASGLPTPPDGRVYQAWLIGQGQPRPVGLMQPAGSAAAPPLEFGGLAGAAKVGLTIEPAGGSPEPTTTPVVLFDLPT
;
A
#
# COMPACT_ATOMS: atom_id res chain seq x y z
N VAL A 1 4.93 -3.68 -10.11
CA VAL A 1 3.94 -2.90 -10.89
C VAL A 1 4.56 -2.50 -12.21
N GLU A 2 3.87 -2.74 -13.28
CA GLU A 2 4.35 -2.36 -14.59
C GLU A 2 4.53 -0.86 -14.69
N GLY A 3 5.72 -0.42 -15.09
CA GLY A 3 6.03 0.98 -15.27
C GLY A 3 6.36 1.74 -14.00
N GLY A 4 6.42 1.07 -12.86
CA GLY A 4 6.72 1.76 -11.60
C GLY A 4 7.51 0.89 -10.65
N THR A 5 7.95 1.50 -9.54
CA THR A 5 8.69 0.83 -8.48
C THR A 5 7.98 1.06 -7.15
N VAL A 6 7.77 0.00 -6.40
CA VAL A 6 7.23 0.07 -5.04
C VAL A 6 8.09 -0.80 -4.14
N PHE A 7 8.44 -0.29 -2.97
CA PHE A 7 9.08 -1.13 -1.96
C PHE A 7 8.63 -0.74 -0.57
N VAL A 8 8.81 -1.65 0.37
CA VAL A 8 8.39 -1.48 1.76
C VAL A 8 9.59 -1.76 2.65
N LEU A 9 9.84 -0.84 3.57
CA LEU A 9 10.80 -1.05 4.67
C LEU A 9 9.97 -1.23 5.94
N ALA A 10 10.23 -2.29 6.66
CA ALA A 10 9.43 -2.59 7.86
C ALA A 10 10.31 -3.05 9.01
N SER A 11 9.95 -2.65 10.23
CA SER A 11 10.58 -3.07 11.46
C SER A 11 9.52 -3.50 12.45
N ARG A 12 9.50 -4.77 12.78
CA ARG A 12 8.59 -5.28 13.82
C ARG A 12 8.95 -4.75 15.19
N GLU A 13 10.24 -4.59 15.45
CA GLU A 13 10.70 -4.05 16.70
C GLU A 13 10.20 -2.64 16.93
N LEU A 14 10.21 -1.80 15.90
CA LEU A 14 9.70 -0.45 15.98
C LEU A 14 8.20 -0.37 15.72
N ASN A 15 7.58 -1.45 15.27
CA ASN A 15 6.18 -1.51 14.88
C ASN A 15 5.83 -0.45 13.84
N LYS A 16 6.71 -0.30 12.86
CA LYS A 16 6.55 0.70 11.81
C LYS A 16 6.96 0.15 10.45
N ALA A 17 6.31 0.66 9.42
CA ALA A 17 6.67 0.37 8.05
C ALA A 17 6.53 1.64 7.22
N VAL A 18 7.27 1.70 6.12
CA VAL A 18 7.19 2.79 5.15
C VAL A 18 7.07 2.17 3.77
N MET A 19 6.05 2.59 3.04
CA MET A 19 5.90 2.21 1.63
C MET A 19 6.36 3.37 0.77
N VAL A 20 7.26 3.09 -0.16
CA VAL A 20 7.81 4.08 -1.08
C VAL A 20 7.49 3.65 -2.49
N ALA A 21 6.97 4.58 -3.29
CA ALA A 21 6.60 4.30 -4.66
C ALA A 21 7.07 5.44 -5.57
N SER A 22 7.49 5.08 -6.79
CA SER A 22 7.84 6.06 -7.80
C SER A 22 7.45 5.53 -9.17
N GLY A 23 7.06 6.45 -10.05
CA GLY A 23 6.72 6.09 -11.41
C GLY A 23 5.49 5.24 -11.57
N LEU A 24 4.62 5.17 -10.55
CA LEU A 24 3.39 4.40 -10.68
C LEU A 24 2.48 5.02 -11.74
N PRO A 25 1.83 4.19 -12.56
CA PRO A 25 0.84 4.71 -13.50
C PRO A 25 -0.27 5.46 -12.76
N THR A 26 -0.78 6.52 -13.39
CA THR A 26 -1.94 7.22 -12.84
C THR A 26 -3.12 6.25 -12.86
N PRO A 27 -3.82 6.05 -11.72
CA PRO A 27 -5.00 5.20 -11.73
C PRO A 27 -6.11 5.82 -12.57
N PRO A 28 -7.11 5.04 -13.00
CA PRO A 28 -8.24 5.59 -13.75
C PRO A 28 -8.91 6.72 -12.97
N ASP A 29 -9.61 7.60 -13.69
CA ASP A 29 -10.34 8.71 -13.09
C ASP A 29 -11.24 8.22 -11.95
N GLY A 30 -11.23 8.96 -10.85
CA GLY A 30 -12.02 8.62 -9.67
C GLY A 30 -11.44 7.49 -8.84
N ARG A 31 -10.19 7.11 -9.09
CA ARG A 31 -9.52 6.02 -8.36
C ARG A 31 -8.24 6.50 -7.72
N VAL A 32 -7.82 5.78 -6.68
CA VAL A 32 -6.55 6.02 -5.97
C VAL A 32 -5.94 4.68 -5.61
N TYR A 33 -4.64 4.69 -5.32
CA TYR A 33 -4.00 3.52 -4.73
C TYR A 33 -4.26 3.52 -3.23
N GLN A 34 -4.50 2.32 -2.69
CA GLN A 34 -4.71 2.14 -1.26
C GLN A 34 -3.83 1.02 -0.74
N ALA A 35 -3.17 1.28 0.39
CA ALA A 35 -2.30 0.31 1.05
C ALA A 35 -3.06 -0.41 2.15
N TRP A 36 -2.71 -1.68 2.35
CA TRP A 36 -3.38 -2.58 3.29
C TRP A 36 -2.39 -3.41 4.06
N LEU A 37 -2.70 -3.68 5.34
CA LEU A 37 -2.04 -4.72 6.10
C LEU A 37 -2.90 -5.97 6.05
N ILE A 38 -2.28 -7.08 5.69
CA ILE A 38 -2.98 -8.34 5.46
C ILE A 38 -2.40 -9.40 6.39
N GLY A 39 -3.25 -10.07 7.12
CA GLY A 39 -2.88 -11.14 8.01
C GLY A 39 -4.06 -12.09 8.13
N GLN A 40 -4.31 -12.57 9.35
CA GLN A 40 -5.52 -13.35 9.62
C GLN A 40 -6.70 -12.38 9.70
N GLY A 41 -7.81 -12.75 9.12
CA GLY A 41 -9.00 -11.92 9.10
C GLY A 41 -9.02 -10.95 7.94
N GLN A 42 -9.76 -9.88 8.08
CA GLN A 42 -9.95 -8.90 7.02
C GLN A 42 -8.70 -8.04 6.82
N PRO A 43 -8.35 -7.70 5.58
CA PRO A 43 -7.32 -6.71 5.34
C PRO A 43 -7.69 -5.38 6.00
N ARG A 44 -6.68 -4.70 6.56
CA ARG A 44 -6.88 -3.42 7.24
C ARG A 44 -6.32 -2.29 6.38
N PRO A 45 -7.11 -1.24 6.10
CA PRO A 45 -6.57 -0.10 5.35
C PRO A 45 -5.55 0.66 6.19
N VAL A 46 -4.44 1.06 5.58
CA VAL A 46 -3.41 1.83 6.28
C VAL A 46 -3.12 3.18 5.64
N GLY A 47 -3.63 3.45 4.47
CA GLY A 47 -3.49 4.76 3.87
C GLY A 47 -3.72 4.75 2.37
N LEU A 48 -3.84 5.95 1.83
CA LEU A 48 -4.00 6.19 0.41
C LEU A 48 -2.69 6.73 -0.15
N MET A 49 -2.36 6.33 -1.38
CA MET A 49 -1.15 6.78 -2.04
C MET A 49 -1.52 7.27 -3.43
N GLN A 50 -1.23 8.52 -3.72
CA GLN A 50 -1.48 9.09 -5.03
C GLN A 50 -0.16 9.30 -5.76
N PRO A 51 -0.05 8.81 -7.01
CA PRO A 51 1.15 9.06 -7.78
C PRO A 51 1.29 10.55 -8.10
N ALA A 52 2.52 11.03 -8.11
CA ALA A 52 2.83 12.41 -8.46
C ALA A 52 3.46 12.47 -9.86
N GLY A 53 2.80 11.86 -10.85
CA GLY A 53 3.33 11.76 -12.20
C GLY A 53 4.59 10.91 -12.22
N SER A 54 5.67 11.43 -12.85
CA SER A 54 6.95 10.73 -12.88
C SER A 54 7.76 10.91 -11.61
N ALA A 55 7.34 11.78 -10.70
CA ALA A 55 8.02 11.99 -9.43
C ALA A 55 7.64 10.89 -8.44
N ALA A 56 8.45 10.75 -7.38
CA ALA A 56 8.11 9.84 -6.30
C ALA A 56 6.90 10.36 -5.54
N ALA A 57 5.97 9.47 -5.20
CA ALA A 57 4.88 9.81 -4.29
C ALA A 57 5.44 10.02 -2.88
N PRO A 58 4.79 10.84 -2.05
CA PRO A 58 5.21 10.96 -0.66
C PRO A 58 5.22 9.58 0.01
N PRO A 59 6.23 9.26 0.83
CA PRO A 59 6.26 7.98 1.53
C PRO A 59 5.04 7.82 2.43
N LEU A 60 4.50 6.61 2.50
CA LEU A 60 3.38 6.28 3.37
C LEU A 60 3.92 5.52 4.58
N GLU A 61 3.85 6.13 5.76
CA GLU A 61 4.31 5.52 7.00
C GLU A 61 3.12 4.99 7.77
N PHE A 62 3.25 3.79 8.31
CA PHE A 62 2.16 3.18 9.09
C PHE A 62 2.72 2.23 10.14
N GLY A 63 1.90 1.97 11.16
CA GLY A 63 2.22 1.03 12.23
C GLY A 63 1.20 -0.09 12.29
N GLY A 64 1.05 -0.70 13.48
CA GLY A 64 0.05 -1.74 13.69
C GLY A 64 0.41 -3.05 13.01
N LEU A 65 1.69 -3.42 12.98
CA LEU A 65 2.15 -4.59 12.24
C LEU A 65 1.81 -5.92 12.93
N ALA A 66 1.43 -5.88 14.20
CA ALA A 66 1.11 -7.12 14.93
C ALA A 66 -0.02 -7.87 14.24
N GLY A 67 0.17 -9.15 14.02
CA GLY A 67 -0.82 -9.98 13.34
C GLY A 67 -0.83 -9.87 11.83
N ALA A 68 -0.05 -8.95 11.26
CA ALA A 68 0.03 -8.80 9.81
C ALA A 68 1.17 -9.65 9.26
N ALA A 69 0.95 -10.23 8.09
CA ALA A 69 1.95 -11.03 7.39
C ALA A 69 2.39 -10.37 6.09
N LYS A 70 1.54 -9.56 5.49
CA LYS A 70 1.80 -8.96 4.17
C LYS A 70 1.32 -7.52 4.12
N VAL A 71 1.85 -6.78 3.15
CA VAL A 71 1.40 -5.45 2.79
C VAL A 71 1.00 -5.49 1.32
N GLY A 72 -0.17 -4.97 1.01
CA GLY A 72 -0.67 -4.94 -0.37
C GLY A 72 -1.02 -3.52 -0.80
N LEU A 73 -1.08 -3.32 -2.12
CA LEU A 73 -1.49 -2.08 -2.73
C LEU A 73 -2.57 -2.40 -3.75
N THR A 74 -3.72 -1.76 -3.64
CA THR A 74 -4.84 -1.94 -4.57
C THR A 74 -5.26 -0.62 -5.19
N ILE A 75 -6.10 -0.69 -6.21
CA ILE A 75 -6.70 0.51 -6.82
C ILE A 75 -8.15 0.56 -6.36
N GLU A 76 -8.51 1.63 -5.64
CA GLU A 76 -9.81 1.78 -5.01
C GLU A 76 -10.50 3.06 -5.46
N PRO A 77 -11.82 3.20 -5.25
CA PRO A 77 -12.49 4.49 -5.49
C PRO A 77 -11.86 5.62 -4.67
N ALA A 78 -11.94 6.84 -5.18
CA ALA A 78 -11.43 8.01 -4.47
C ALA A 78 -12.01 8.07 -3.06
N GLY A 79 -11.16 8.36 -2.07
CA GLY A 79 -11.54 8.32 -0.67
C GLY A 79 -11.26 6.99 0.00
N GLY A 80 -10.94 5.95 -0.79
CA GLY A 80 -10.60 4.63 -0.26
C GLY A 80 -11.81 3.76 -0.01
N SER A 81 -11.53 2.52 0.42
CA SER A 81 -12.55 1.51 0.68
C SER A 81 -12.31 0.87 2.05
N PRO A 82 -13.36 0.36 2.72
CA PRO A 82 -13.17 -0.34 3.99
C PRO A 82 -12.55 -1.73 3.81
N GLU A 83 -12.67 -2.30 2.63
CA GLU A 83 -12.03 -3.57 2.27
C GLU A 83 -11.65 -3.53 0.80
N PRO A 84 -10.65 -4.32 0.36
CA PRO A 84 -10.22 -4.27 -1.03
C PRO A 84 -11.34 -4.64 -2.01
N THR A 85 -11.50 -3.83 -3.05
CA THR A 85 -12.48 -4.09 -4.10
C THR A 85 -11.81 -4.58 -5.38
N THR A 86 -10.47 -4.56 -5.43
CA THR A 86 -9.71 -5.02 -6.60
C THR A 86 -8.60 -5.96 -6.15
N THR A 87 -8.04 -6.69 -7.10
CA THR A 87 -6.87 -7.54 -6.83
C THR A 87 -5.65 -6.66 -6.56
N PRO A 88 -4.81 -7.00 -5.57
CA PRO A 88 -3.59 -6.21 -5.33
C PRO A 88 -2.71 -6.13 -6.56
N VAL A 89 -2.22 -4.92 -6.84
CA VAL A 89 -1.24 -4.72 -7.91
C VAL A 89 0.17 -5.05 -7.44
N VAL A 90 0.39 -4.98 -6.13
CA VAL A 90 1.66 -5.36 -5.50
C VAL A 90 1.34 -6.03 -4.16
N LEU A 91 2.13 -7.02 -3.79
CA LEU A 91 1.97 -7.73 -2.53
C LEU A 91 3.37 -8.05 -1.99
N PHE A 92 3.63 -7.65 -0.75
CA PHE A 92 4.92 -7.87 -0.11
C PHE A 92 4.74 -8.69 1.18
N ASP A 93 5.70 -9.57 1.46
CA ASP A 93 5.77 -10.24 2.75
C ASP A 93 6.44 -9.30 3.75
N LEU A 94 5.90 -9.24 4.97
CA LEU A 94 6.54 -8.54 6.06
C LEU A 94 7.61 -9.43 6.68
N PRO A 95 8.69 -8.83 7.25
CA PRO A 95 9.69 -9.62 7.95
C PRO A 95 9.07 -10.35 9.15
N THR A 96 9.62 -11.51 9.46
CA THR A 96 9.16 -12.33 10.58
C THR A 96 9.80 -11.90 11.90
#